data_7942814dfd259da92c70fcca9756e804
#
_entry.id   7942814dfd259da92c70fcca9756e804
#
_cell.length_a   1.000
_cell.length_b   1.000
_cell.length_c   1.000
_cell.angle_alpha   90.00
_cell.angle_beta   90.00
_cell.angle_gamma   90.00
#
_symmetry.space_group_name_H-M   'P 1'
#
loop_
_entity.id
_entity.type
_entity.pdbx_description
1 polymer ?
#
loop_
_entity_poly.entity_id
_entity_poly.type
_entity_poly.pdbx_seq_one_letter_code
_entity_poly.pdbx_strand_id
1 'polypeptide(L)'
;MSMDLGRIEAMGEVEVDQLKRAVEAQHGCTATVFQSVPIKETFGGKTVWEGVVYTFSLVGHPAAKRAYAWSSPIEGNDKRRFFAVLHQWPVTSPVEAVRAAIVAELKSDQLMRTKSN
;
A
#
# COMPACT_ATOMS: atom_id res chain seq x y z
N MET A 1 17.22 -17.81 17.43
CA MET A 1 16.78 -17.68 16.03
C MET A 1 15.29 -17.85 15.86
N SER A 2 14.67 -18.85 16.52
CA SER A 2 13.21 -19.03 16.41
C SER A 2 12.41 -17.86 17.00
N MET A 3 12.95 -17.15 17.97
CA MET A 3 12.28 -15.98 18.56
C MET A 3 12.22 -14.79 17.59
N ASP A 4 13.24 -14.64 16.76
CA ASP A 4 13.26 -13.55 15.78
C ASP A 4 12.23 -13.79 14.67
N LEU A 5 12.08 -15.03 14.24
CA LEU A 5 11.05 -15.41 13.26
C LEU A 5 9.65 -15.16 13.82
N GLY A 6 9.43 -15.49 15.10
CA GLY A 6 8.15 -15.23 15.76
C GLY A 6 7.83 -13.74 15.84
N ARG A 7 8.83 -12.91 16.10
CA ARG A 7 8.66 -11.45 16.13
C ARG A 7 8.28 -10.90 14.77
N ILE A 8 8.93 -11.37 13.71
CA ILE A 8 8.65 -10.92 12.35
C ILE A 8 7.23 -11.30 11.98
N GLU A 9 6.80 -12.51 12.31
CA GLU A 9 5.43 -12.96 12.04
C GLU A 9 4.41 -12.13 12.81
N ALA A 10 4.66 -11.86 14.09
CA ALA A 10 3.76 -11.06 14.92
C ALA A 10 3.65 -9.62 14.38
N MET A 11 4.76 -9.03 13.96
CA MET A 11 4.75 -7.69 13.35
C MET A 11 4.01 -7.69 12.02
N GLY A 12 4.18 -8.74 11.22
CA GLY A 12 3.45 -8.89 9.96
C GLY A 12 1.96 -9.00 10.17
N GLU A 13 1.53 -9.74 11.20
CA GLU A 13 0.10 -9.89 11.53
C GLU A 13 -0.51 -8.55 11.95
N VAL A 14 0.20 -7.78 12.77
CA VAL A 14 -0.26 -6.45 13.20
C VAL A 14 -0.37 -5.52 12.00
N GLU A 15 0.62 -5.52 11.12
CA GLU A 15 0.60 -4.71 9.91
C GLU A 15 -0.56 -5.09 9.00
N VAL A 16 -0.79 -6.37 8.78
CA VAL A 16 -1.89 -6.86 7.94
C VAL A 16 -3.22 -6.43 8.52
N ASP A 17 -3.41 -6.52 9.84
CA ASP A 17 -4.64 -6.10 10.48
C ASP A 17 -4.89 -4.60 10.30
N GLN A 18 -3.85 -3.78 10.45
CA GLN A 18 -3.94 -2.34 10.23
C GLN A 18 -4.29 -2.02 8.78
N LEU A 19 -3.68 -2.73 7.82
CA LEU A 19 -3.96 -2.56 6.40
C LEU A 19 -5.38 -2.97 6.05
N LYS A 20 -5.84 -4.08 6.62
CA LYS A 20 -7.23 -4.54 6.45
C LYS A 20 -8.21 -3.45 6.89
N ARG A 21 -7.99 -2.87 8.05
CA ARG A 21 -8.83 -1.78 8.57
C ARG A 21 -8.80 -0.56 7.66
N ALA A 22 -7.61 -0.22 7.14
CA ALA A 22 -7.47 0.91 6.22
C ALA A 22 -8.25 0.67 4.93
N VAL A 23 -8.17 -0.53 4.35
CA VAL A 23 -8.92 -0.89 3.15
C VAL A 23 -10.43 -0.78 3.41
N GLU A 24 -10.87 -1.37 4.51
CA GLU A 24 -12.29 -1.38 4.86
C GLU A 24 -12.83 0.03 5.11
N ALA A 25 -12.05 0.86 5.81
CA ALA A 25 -12.44 2.24 6.09
C ALA A 25 -12.47 3.11 4.84
N GLN A 26 -11.49 2.96 3.95
CA GLN A 26 -11.41 3.78 2.74
C GLN A 26 -12.43 3.39 1.67
N HIS A 27 -12.78 2.12 1.59
CA HIS A 27 -13.58 1.61 0.48
C HIS A 27 -14.94 1.04 0.90
N GLY A 28 -15.26 1.04 2.19
CA GLY A 28 -16.58 0.66 2.68
C GLY A 28 -16.96 -0.79 2.40
N CYS A 29 -16.03 -1.72 2.58
CA CYS A 29 -16.25 -3.14 2.29
C CYS A 29 -15.52 -4.00 3.31
N THR A 30 -15.67 -5.32 3.19
CA THR A 30 -14.93 -6.28 4.01
C THR A 30 -13.71 -6.76 3.22
N ALA A 31 -12.56 -6.83 3.86
CA ALA A 31 -11.29 -7.21 3.23
C ALA A 31 -10.64 -8.40 3.93
N THR A 32 -10.13 -9.34 3.12
CA THR A 32 -9.41 -10.52 3.61
C THR A 32 -8.11 -10.67 2.81
N VAL A 33 -6.98 -10.72 3.49
CA VAL A 33 -5.69 -10.89 2.84
C VAL A 33 -5.56 -12.30 2.24
N PHE A 34 -5.01 -12.41 1.04
CA PHE A 34 -4.73 -13.72 0.45
C PHE A 34 -3.34 -13.83 -0.17
N GLN A 35 -2.62 -12.72 -0.32
CA GLN A 35 -1.29 -12.75 -0.92
C GLN A 35 -0.44 -11.59 -0.42
N SER A 36 0.86 -11.80 -0.32
CA SER A 36 1.83 -10.74 -0.08
C SER A 36 2.93 -10.83 -1.13
N VAL A 37 3.37 -9.69 -1.64
CA VAL A 37 4.37 -9.63 -2.71
C VAL A 37 5.42 -8.58 -2.35
N PRO A 38 6.71 -8.95 -2.30
CA PRO A 38 7.77 -7.95 -2.14
C PRO A 38 7.93 -7.16 -3.45
N ILE A 39 7.96 -5.85 -3.32
CA ILE A 39 8.08 -4.95 -4.46
C ILE A 39 9.27 -4.01 -4.24
N LYS A 40 10.05 -3.82 -5.28
CA LYS A 40 11.13 -2.83 -5.31
C LYS A 40 11.01 -2.02 -6.58
N GLU A 41 10.65 -0.75 -6.45
CA GLU A 41 10.54 0.16 -7.58
C GLU A 41 11.76 1.06 -7.66
N THR A 42 12.33 1.14 -8.87
CA THR A 42 13.51 1.98 -9.12
C THR A 42 13.20 2.98 -10.23
N PHE A 43 13.88 4.10 -10.17
CA PHE A 43 13.81 5.13 -11.20
C PHE A 43 15.18 5.79 -11.31
N GLY A 44 15.74 5.80 -12.53
CA GLY A 44 17.06 6.39 -12.75
C GLY A 44 18.17 5.70 -11.98
N GLY A 45 18.06 4.39 -11.76
CA GLY A 45 19.05 3.62 -11.00
C GLY A 45 18.93 3.73 -9.50
N LYS A 46 17.95 4.47 -8.99
CA LYS A 46 17.72 4.63 -7.54
C LYS A 46 16.42 3.98 -7.12
N THR A 47 16.42 3.37 -5.94
CA THR A 47 15.20 2.81 -5.36
C THR A 47 14.30 3.95 -4.88
N VAL A 48 13.10 4.04 -5.44
CA VAL A 48 12.11 5.03 -5.04
C VAL A 48 11.13 4.49 -4.02
N TRP A 49 10.93 3.18 -3.98
CA TRP A 49 10.14 2.51 -2.95
C TRP A 49 10.50 1.04 -2.87
N GLU A 50 10.49 0.51 -1.68
CA GLU A 50 10.72 -0.91 -1.43
C GLU A 50 9.90 -1.34 -0.22
N GLY A 51 9.20 -2.46 -0.34
CA GLY A 51 8.39 -2.98 0.74
C GLY A 51 7.54 -4.16 0.31
N VAL A 52 6.55 -4.51 1.12
CA VAL A 52 5.64 -5.62 0.84
C VAL A 52 4.25 -5.07 0.58
N VAL A 53 3.66 -5.48 -0.54
CA VAL A 53 2.28 -5.16 -0.89
C VAL A 53 1.41 -6.36 -0.59
N TYR A 54 0.32 -6.14 0.14
CA TYR A 54 -0.65 -7.18 0.46
C TYR A 54 -1.85 -7.06 -0.46
N THR A 55 -2.30 -8.19 -1.00
CA THR A 55 -3.50 -8.23 -1.82
C THR A 55 -4.66 -8.75 -0.98
N PHE A 56 -5.77 -8.01 -0.99
CA PHE A 56 -6.97 -8.33 -0.24
C PHE A 56 -8.11 -8.67 -1.19
N SER A 57 -8.86 -9.71 -0.84
CA SER A 57 -10.17 -9.98 -1.47
C SER A 57 -11.20 -9.08 -0.81
N LEU A 58 -12.08 -8.49 -1.62
CA LEU A 58 -13.12 -7.58 -1.14
C LEU A 58 -14.49 -8.21 -1.27
N VAL A 59 -15.31 -8.02 -0.24
CA VAL A 59 -16.72 -8.41 -0.25
C VAL A 59 -17.55 -7.18 0.07
N GLY A 60 -18.56 -6.91 -0.76
CA GLY A 60 -19.42 -5.76 -0.57
C GLY A 60 -19.03 -4.49 -1.31
N HIS A 61 -17.96 -4.53 -2.09
CA HIS A 61 -17.59 -3.39 -2.92
C HIS A 61 -18.31 -3.48 -4.27
N PRO A 62 -18.95 -2.38 -4.75
CA PRO A 62 -19.77 -2.43 -5.95
C PRO A 62 -18.97 -2.62 -7.25
N ALA A 63 -17.69 -2.26 -7.29
CA ALA A 63 -16.92 -2.26 -8.53
C ALA A 63 -15.70 -3.16 -8.49
N ALA A 64 -15.01 -3.28 -7.36
CA ALA A 64 -13.76 -4.02 -7.27
C ALA A 64 -13.87 -5.25 -6.38
N LYS A 65 -13.17 -6.34 -6.76
CA LYS A 65 -13.12 -7.57 -5.98
C LYS A 65 -11.80 -7.72 -5.23
N ARG A 66 -10.84 -6.85 -5.49
CA ARG A 66 -9.50 -6.89 -4.88
C ARG A 66 -9.00 -5.50 -4.60
N ALA A 67 -8.10 -5.40 -3.64
CA ALA A 67 -7.36 -4.17 -3.36
C ALA A 67 -5.92 -4.51 -3.00
N TYR A 68 -5.03 -3.57 -3.26
CA TYR A 68 -3.61 -3.67 -2.93
C TYR A 68 -3.32 -2.66 -1.83
N ALA A 69 -2.69 -3.11 -0.75
CA ALA A 69 -2.44 -2.23 0.39
C ALA A 69 -1.03 -2.42 0.92
N TRP A 70 -0.45 -1.33 1.38
CA TRP A 70 0.87 -1.32 1.98
C TRP A 70 0.99 -0.11 2.90
N SER A 71 2.07 -0.10 3.69
CA SER A 71 2.38 1.06 4.50
C SER A 71 3.78 1.56 4.20
N SER A 72 4.00 2.85 4.38
CA SER A 72 5.29 3.49 4.22
C SER A 72 5.59 4.34 5.44
N PRO A 73 6.87 4.40 5.87
CA PRO A 73 7.23 5.29 6.97
C PRO A 73 7.04 6.74 6.57
N ILE A 74 6.65 7.56 7.52
CA ILE A 74 6.57 9.01 7.35
C ILE A 74 7.88 9.58 7.86
N GLU A 75 8.57 10.33 7.02
CA GLU A 75 9.84 10.93 7.36
C GLU A 75 9.69 11.84 8.56
N GLY A 76 10.58 11.67 9.54
CA GLY A 76 10.62 12.52 10.72
C GLY A 76 9.71 12.11 11.87
N ASN A 77 8.99 10.98 11.79
CA ASN A 77 8.20 10.50 12.92
C ASN A 77 8.02 8.99 12.88
N ASP A 78 7.40 8.44 13.93
CA ASP A 78 7.19 6.99 14.08
C ASP A 78 5.94 6.48 13.39
N LYS A 79 5.16 7.37 12.83
CA LYS A 79 3.89 6.99 12.20
C LYS A 79 4.12 6.46 10.80
N ARG A 80 3.14 5.70 10.31
CA ARG A 80 3.19 5.14 8.97
C ARG A 80 1.97 5.63 8.19
N ARG A 81 2.18 5.78 6.91
CA ARG A 81 1.14 6.14 5.96
C ARG A 81 0.62 4.87 5.31
N PHE A 82 -0.69 4.73 5.23
CA PHE A 82 -1.35 3.54 4.68
C PHE A 82 -1.94 3.84 3.32
N PHE A 83 -1.68 2.94 2.37
CA PHE A 83 -2.18 3.03 1.00
C PHE A 83 -3.10 1.85 0.74
N ALA A 84 -4.23 2.12 0.10
CA ALA A 84 -5.18 1.09 -0.31
C ALA A 84 -5.70 1.45 -1.70
N VAL A 85 -5.27 0.70 -2.72
CA VAL A 85 -5.60 0.96 -4.12
C VAL A 85 -6.44 -0.18 -4.66
N LEU A 86 -7.59 0.14 -5.23
CA LEU A 86 -8.49 -0.87 -5.78
C LEU A 86 -7.94 -1.49 -7.07
N HIS A 87 -8.22 -2.78 -7.25
CA HIS A 87 -7.94 -3.48 -8.49
C HIS A 87 -8.99 -3.07 -9.52
N GLN A 88 -8.71 -1.98 -10.20
CA GLN A 88 -9.56 -1.44 -11.28
C GLN A 88 -8.64 -0.96 -12.39
N TRP A 89 -8.92 -1.37 -13.62
CA TRP A 89 -8.09 -0.98 -14.75
C TRP A 89 -7.79 0.53 -14.71
N PRO A 90 -6.56 1.01 -14.93
CA PRO A 90 -5.39 0.26 -15.38
C PRO A 90 -4.58 -0.45 -14.28
N VAL A 91 -5.00 -0.43 -13.04
CA VAL A 91 -4.30 -1.07 -11.92
C VAL A 91 -4.76 -2.51 -11.81
N THR A 92 -3.93 -3.46 -12.25
CA THR A 92 -4.27 -4.88 -12.27
C THR A 92 -3.24 -5.76 -11.58
N SER A 93 -2.24 -5.14 -10.92
CA SER A 93 -1.20 -5.88 -10.20
C SER A 93 -0.66 -5.05 -9.04
N PRO A 94 0.04 -5.69 -8.06
CA PRO A 94 0.66 -4.94 -6.96
C PRO A 94 1.66 -3.88 -7.44
N VAL A 95 2.47 -4.20 -8.45
CA VAL A 95 3.44 -3.24 -9.00
C VAL A 95 2.74 -2.02 -9.58
N GLU A 96 1.67 -2.24 -10.33
CA GLU A 96 0.92 -1.13 -10.93
C GLU A 96 0.28 -0.25 -9.87
N ALA A 97 -0.19 -0.85 -8.76
CA ALA A 97 -0.75 -0.09 -7.65
C ALA A 97 0.28 0.84 -7.03
N VAL A 98 1.49 0.35 -6.78
CA VAL A 98 2.58 1.15 -6.23
C VAL A 98 2.95 2.28 -7.19
N ARG A 99 3.09 1.98 -8.47
CA ARG A 99 3.41 2.98 -9.49
C ARG A 99 2.36 4.08 -9.57
N ALA A 100 1.09 3.70 -9.51
CA ALA A 100 -0.01 4.66 -9.53
C ALA A 100 0.05 5.61 -8.33
N ALA A 101 0.37 5.08 -7.15
CA ALA A 101 0.50 5.89 -5.95
C ALA A 101 1.69 6.85 -6.04
N ILE A 102 2.82 6.38 -6.56
CA ILE A 102 4.00 7.23 -6.76
C ILE A 102 3.68 8.39 -7.71
N VAL A 103 3.02 8.09 -8.83
CA VAL A 103 2.64 9.11 -9.81
C VAL A 103 1.68 10.12 -9.17
N ALA A 104 0.71 9.66 -8.38
CA ALA A 104 -0.24 10.55 -7.71
C ALA A 104 0.47 11.49 -6.74
N GLU A 105 1.47 11.02 -6.00
CA GLU A 105 2.25 11.86 -5.10
C GLU A 105 3.05 12.91 -5.86
N LEU A 106 3.69 12.52 -6.96
CA LEU A 106 4.46 13.46 -7.79
C LEU A 106 3.56 14.56 -8.35
N LYS A 107 2.37 14.22 -8.82
CA LYS A 107 1.41 15.21 -9.32
C LYS A 107 0.95 16.15 -8.21
N SER A 108 0.70 15.61 -7.02
CA SER A 108 0.30 16.40 -5.86
C SER A 108 1.39 17.41 -5.48
N ASP A 109 2.66 16.98 -5.46
CA ASP A 109 3.79 17.85 -5.19
C ASP A 109 3.92 18.97 -6.23
N GLN A 110 3.74 18.66 -7.51
CA GLN A 110 3.78 19.66 -8.57
C GLN A 110 2.67 20.70 -8.41
N LEU A 111 1.47 20.26 -8.09
CA LEU A 111 0.34 21.16 -7.87
C LEU A 111 0.59 22.09 -6.67
N MET A 112 1.16 21.56 -5.61
CA MET A 112 1.50 22.37 -4.42
C MET A 112 2.58 23.40 -4.74
N ARG A 113 3.58 23.03 -5.53
CA ARG A 113 4.62 23.97 -5.97
C ARG A 113 4.05 25.09 -6.83
N THR A 114 3.13 24.75 -7.71
CA THR A 114 2.46 25.72 -8.57
C THR A 114 1.64 26.72 -7.75
N LYS A 115 0.98 26.26 -6.71
CA LYS A 115 0.17 27.10 -5.84
C LYS A 115 1.00 28.05 -4.97
N SER A 116 2.22 27.67 -4.64
CA SER A 116 3.08 28.49 -3.78
C SER A 116 3.72 29.66 -4.52
N ASN A 117 3.57 29.71 -5.80
CA ASN A 117 4.03 30.81 -6.64
C ASN A 117 2.89 31.74 -6.99
#